data_7e84ccf24d8273f405bcf2cc99222989
#
_entry.id   7e84ccf24d8273f405bcf2cc99222989
#
_cell.length_a   1.000
_cell.length_b   1.000
_cell.length_c   1.000
_cell.angle_alpha   90.00
_cell.angle_beta   90.00
_cell.angle_gamma   90.00
#
_symmetry.space_group_name_H-M   'P 1'
#
loop_
_entity.id
_entity.type
_entity.pdbx_description
1 polymer ?
#
loop_
_entity_poly.entity_id
_entity_poly.type
_entity_poly.pdbx_seq_one_letter_code
_entity_poly.pdbx_strand_id
1 'polypeptide(L)'
;MSATLVAGGITVTRGPTAVLSEISLTISPQTRLGVVGPNGAGKSTLLAALAGLLAPDAGTVSLAPPTATVGLLPQEPDRRPGETLAAFLARRTGVGAAQLALDAATSALAEQAPGANDAYSTALERWLDLGGADLDVRSLEVCADLGLPADLLDAETVTLSGGQAARASLASVLLSRYDVFLLDEPTNDLDFAGLERLEQFCTSLRAGLVVVSHDREFLARTVTSVLDIDGPSRSARLFNGGYTAYLEAHALGRRQARDAFEQYDDKRAALVTQAQRQREQSVRGALRAKNKRPDGDRNARGAKLEAATHAASRVRGIESQLNHLDVVEEPRKQWQLQMEIAAAPRSGAVVATLSGAVVDRRDMGSAFVLGPVDLQVAWADRIAVVGPNGAGKTTLLEALLGRLPLSAGTQSLGPGVLLDEVDQARLAFTGDQTVVEVLEQRTQWAAADVRTLLAKYGLRGDHVARAAGSLSPGERTRASLALLQAVGVNCLVLDEPTNHLDLAAIEQLEQAVEA
;
A
#
# COMPACT_ATOMS: atom_id res chain seq x y z
N MET A 1 21.92 8.60 -24.90
CA MET A 1 22.65 9.30 -23.82
C MET A 1 22.08 8.81 -22.49
N SER A 2 22.89 8.73 -21.44
CA SER A 2 22.40 8.27 -20.13
C SER A 2 21.75 9.45 -19.39
N ALA A 3 20.44 9.39 -19.19
CA ALA A 3 19.72 10.43 -18.46
C ALA A 3 19.77 10.18 -16.93
N THR A 4 19.86 11.26 -16.16
CA THR A 4 19.82 11.21 -14.70
C THR A 4 18.80 12.21 -14.18
N LEU A 5 17.91 11.76 -13.29
CA LEU A 5 16.99 12.61 -12.56
C LEU A 5 17.51 12.80 -11.13
N VAL A 6 17.65 14.05 -10.73
CA VAL A 6 18.12 14.44 -9.39
C VAL A 6 17.02 15.20 -8.67
N ALA A 7 16.66 14.70 -7.50
CA ALA A 7 15.73 15.32 -6.58
C ALA A 7 16.50 15.72 -5.32
N GLY A 8 16.44 16.99 -4.94
CA GLY A 8 17.13 17.53 -3.77
C GLY A 8 16.17 18.21 -2.80
N GLY A 9 16.04 17.65 -1.57
CA GLY A 9 15.28 18.25 -0.49
C GLY A 9 13.79 18.43 -0.76
N ILE A 10 13.16 17.51 -1.51
CA ILE A 10 11.74 17.62 -1.88
C ILE A 10 10.87 17.64 -0.63
N THR A 11 10.09 18.72 -0.48
CA THR A 11 9.04 18.86 0.53
C THR A 11 7.72 19.18 -0.16
N VAL A 12 6.67 18.46 0.21
CA VAL A 12 5.31 18.66 -0.32
C VAL A 12 4.33 18.70 0.84
N THR A 13 3.44 19.72 0.83
CA THR A 13 2.40 19.91 1.83
C THR A 13 1.01 19.82 1.19
N ARG A 14 0.02 19.36 1.95
CA ARG A 14 -1.40 19.45 1.59
C ARG A 14 -2.14 20.15 2.73
N GLY A 15 -2.50 21.40 2.51
CA GLY A 15 -2.99 22.26 3.57
C GLY A 15 -1.95 22.41 4.70
N PRO A 16 -2.31 22.21 5.98
CA PRO A 16 -1.36 22.36 7.09
C PRO A 16 -0.45 21.13 7.30
N THR A 17 -0.65 20.05 6.54
CA THR A 17 0.03 18.77 6.78
C THR A 17 1.14 18.55 5.75
N ALA A 18 2.38 18.34 6.21
CA ALA A 18 3.45 17.86 5.35
C ALA A 18 3.15 16.42 4.91
N VAL A 19 3.26 16.15 3.61
CA VAL A 19 3.11 14.81 3.02
C VAL A 19 4.48 14.18 2.80
N LEU A 20 5.45 14.96 2.34
CA LEU A 20 6.85 14.58 2.14
C LEU A 20 7.73 15.64 2.78
N SER A 21 8.83 15.24 3.40
CA SER A 21 9.78 16.16 4.06
C SER A 21 11.22 15.83 3.68
N GLU A 22 11.89 16.79 3.03
CA GLU A 22 13.33 16.80 2.72
C GLU A 22 13.85 15.53 1.98
N ILE A 23 13.05 14.96 1.07
CA ILE A 23 13.46 13.76 0.33
C ILE A 23 14.47 14.12 -0.74
N SER A 24 15.62 13.43 -0.71
CA SER A 24 16.69 13.57 -1.71
C SER A 24 17.03 12.22 -2.31
N LEU A 25 17.08 12.14 -3.65
CA LEU A 25 17.42 10.93 -4.38
C LEU A 25 17.97 11.23 -5.77
N THR A 26 18.73 10.28 -6.31
CA THR A 26 19.27 10.35 -7.66
C THR A 26 18.90 9.07 -8.42
N ILE A 27 18.30 9.21 -9.58
CA ILE A 27 17.88 8.12 -10.45
C ILE A 27 18.73 8.16 -11.71
N SER A 28 19.61 7.18 -11.86
CA SER A 28 20.46 6.94 -13.02
C SER A 28 19.88 5.81 -13.88
N PRO A 29 20.36 5.56 -15.09
CA PRO A 29 19.89 4.46 -15.95
C PRO A 29 19.98 3.08 -15.31
N GLN A 30 20.88 2.88 -14.36
CA GLN A 30 21.07 1.61 -13.64
C GLN A 30 20.25 1.53 -12.35
N THR A 31 19.60 2.61 -11.95
CA THR A 31 18.79 2.65 -10.73
C THR A 31 17.54 1.80 -10.90
N ARG A 32 17.31 0.90 -9.95
CA ARG A 32 16.10 0.08 -9.78
C ARG A 32 15.61 0.31 -8.37
N LEU A 33 14.80 1.35 -8.19
CA LEU A 33 14.38 1.83 -6.87
C LEU A 33 12.95 1.38 -6.58
N GLY A 34 12.76 0.56 -5.56
CA GLY A 34 11.45 0.29 -4.97
C GLY A 34 11.09 1.37 -3.94
N VAL A 35 9.88 1.91 -3.98
CA VAL A 35 9.37 2.84 -2.97
C VAL A 35 8.33 2.13 -2.14
N VAL A 36 8.59 2.01 -0.84
CA VAL A 36 7.71 1.33 0.12
C VAL A 36 7.29 2.29 1.23
N GLY A 37 6.26 1.93 1.96
CA GLY A 37 5.71 2.71 3.06
C GLY A 37 4.22 2.48 3.22
N PRO A 38 3.61 2.87 4.34
CA PRO A 38 2.19 2.68 4.59
C PRO A 38 1.33 3.45 3.58
N ASN A 39 0.06 3.05 3.46
CA ASN A 39 -0.90 3.79 2.64
C ASN A 39 -1.05 5.23 3.15
N GLY A 40 -1.04 6.18 2.21
CA GLY A 40 -1.07 7.61 2.54
C GLY A 40 0.27 8.21 2.99
N ALA A 41 1.39 7.47 2.93
CA ALA A 41 2.73 8.00 3.24
C ALA A 41 3.28 9.00 2.21
N GLY A 42 2.60 9.15 1.06
CA GLY A 42 3.02 10.10 0.01
C GLY A 42 3.76 9.46 -1.16
N LYS A 43 3.70 8.13 -1.34
CA LYS A 43 4.38 7.40 -2.44
C LYS A 43 4.00 7.97 -3.81
N SER A 44 2.72 8.02 -4.14
CA SER A 44 2.22 8.59 -5.42
C SER A 44 2.51 10.09 -5.54
N THR A 45 2.51 10.83 -4.43
CA THR A 45 2.88 12.26 -4.40
C THR A 45 4.35 12.44 -4.76
N LEU A 46 5.24 11.56 -4.28
CA LEU A 46 6.65 11.56 -4.67
C LEU A 46 6.80 11.30 -6.17
N LEU A 47 6.13 10.27 -6.71
CA LEU A 47 6.18 9.98 -8.15
C LEU A 47 5.66 11.16 -8.99
N ALA A 48 4.57 11.81 -8.58
CA ALA A 48 4.02 12.99 -9.25
C ALA A 48 5.00 14.18 -9.23
N ALA A 49 5.70 14.40 -8.11
CA ALA A 49 6.73 15.43 -8.01
C ALA A 49 7.93 15.12 -8.92
N LEU A 50 8.41 13.86 -8.94
CA LEU A 50 9.50 13.41 -9.82
C LEU A 50 9.13 13.49 -11.29
N ALA A 51 7.86 13.27 -11.64
CA ALA A 51 7.34 13.42 -13.00
C ALA A 51 7.15 14.88 -13.43
N GLY A 52 7.32 15.87 -12.53
CA GLY A 52 7.04 17.27 -12.79
C GLY A 52 5.55 17.63 -12.89
N LEU A 53 4.66 16.71 -12.50
CA LEU A 53 3.20 16.95 -12.46
C LEU A 53 2.77 17.72 -11.21
N LEU A 54 3.59 17.71 -10.18
CA LEU A 54 3.40 18.42 -8.93
C LEU A 54 4.68 19.21 -8.63
N ALA A 55 4.57 20.52 -8.51
CA ALA A 55 5.68 21.35 -8.05
C ALA A 55 5.86 21.15 -6.52
N PRO A 56 7.07 20.81 -6.03
CA PRO A 56 7.32 20.74 -4.60
C PRO A 56 7.28 22.15 -3.98
N ASP A 57 6.85 22.24 -2.71
CA ASP A 57 6.85 23.50 -1.94
C ASP A 57 8.28 23.95 -1.60
N ALA A 58 9.19 23.00 -1.42
CA ALA A 58 10.63 23.25 -1.26
C ALA A 58 11.43 22.11 -1.92
N GLY A 59 12.69 22.43 -2.25
CA GLY A 59 13.57 21.52 -2.97
C GLY A 59 13.48 21.68 -4.50
N THR A 60 14.16 20.80 -5.23
CA THR A 60 14.24 20.88 -6.69
C THR A 60 14.23 19.49 -7.32
N VAL A 61 13.65 19.39 -8.52
CA VAL A 61 13.77 18.23 -9.40
C VAL A 61 14.41 18.69 -10.71
N SER A 62 15.47 18.02 -11.13
CA SER A 62 16.20 18.35 -12.34
C SER A 62 16.53 17.11 -13.15
N LEU A 63 16.55 17.27 -14.48
CA LEU A 63 16.93 16.24 -15.44
C LEU A 63 18.24 16.62 -16.14
N ALA A 64 19.11 15.67 -16.32
CA ALA A 64 20.32 15.80 -17.09
C ALA A 64 20.41 14.65 -18.11
N PRO A 65 20.36 14.94 -19.44
CA PRO A 65 20.19 16.26 -20.06
C PRO A 65 18.75 16.82 -19.85
N PRO A 66 18.53 18.14 -20.01
CA PRO A 66 17.20 18.76 -19.87
C PRO A 66 16.16 18.21 -20.85
N THR A 67 16.60 17.60 -21.96
CA THR A 67 15.75 16.97 -22.99
C THR A 67 15.30 15.56 -22.61
N ALA A 68 15.83 14.99 -21.50
CA ALA A 68 15.46 13.66 -21.03
C ALA A 68 13.98 13.57 -20.70
N THR A 69 13.44 12.37 -20.81
CA THR A 69 12.03 12.09 -20.71
C THR A 69 11.68 11.26 -19.49
N VAL A 70 10.60 11.63 -18.81
CA VAL A 70 10.07 10.88 -17.67
C VAL A 70 8.67 10.38 -18.01
N GLY A 71 8.45 9.08 -17.88
CA GLY A 71 7.13 8.47 -18.02
C GLY A 71 6.58 8.07 -16.66
N LEU A 72 5.37 8.52 -16.34
CA LEU A 72 4.64 8.08 -15.14
C LEU A 72 3.49 7.16 -15.52
N LEU A 73 3.45 5.96 -14.97
CA LEU A 73 2.26 5.12 -14.92
C LEU A 73 1.54 5.38 -13.58
N PRO A 74 0.38 6.03 -13.58
CA PRO A 74 -0.40 6.22 -12.37
C PRO A 74 -1.10 4.92 -11.94
N GLN A 75 -1.48 4.84 -10.69
CA GLN A 75 -2.16 3.71 -10.09
C GLN A 75 -3.49 3.38 -10.80
N GLU A 76 -4.28 4.40 -11.13
CA GLU A 76 -5.51 4.22 -11.91
C GLU A 76 -5.30 4.70 -13.35
N PRO A 77 -5.73 3.91 -14.35
CA PRO A 77 -5.68 4.33 -15.74
C PRO A 77 -6.50 5.61 -15.96
N ASP A 78 -5.87 6.65 -16.52
CA ASP A 78 -6.55 7.88 -16.95
C ASP A 78 -7.38 7.59 -18.22
N ARG A 79 -8.58 7.04 -18.05
CA ARG A 79 -9.51 6.73 -19.13
C ARG A 79 -10.32 7.97 -19.50
N ARG A 80 -10.37 8.31 -20.76
CA ARG A 80 -11.07 9.49 -21.24
C ARG A 80 -12.24 9.10 -22.14
N PRO A 81 -13.44 9.65 -21.92
CA PRO A 81 -14.55 9.43 -22.83
C PRO A 81 -14.18 9.83 -24.27
N GLY A 82 -14.54 8.99 -25.24
CA GLY A 82 -14.20 9.19 -26.64
C GLY A 82 -12.74 8.90 -27.03
N GLU A 83 -11.89 8.44 -26.10
CA GLU A 83 -10.51 8.05 -26.39
C GLU A 83 -10.44 6.57 -26.73
N THR A 84 -9.99 6.23 -27.95
CA THR A 84 -9.75 4.83 -28.34
C THR A 84 -8.51 4.28 -27.67
N LEU A 85 -8.37 2.94 -27.60
CA LEU A 85 -7.18 2.29 -27.05
C LEU A 85 -5.91 2.72 -27.82
N ALA A 86 -5.97 2.83 -29.15
CA ALA A 86 -4.84 3.32 -29.96
C ALA A 86 -4.43 4.76 -29.57
N ALA A 87 -5.43 5.65 -29.42
CA ALA A 87 -5.18 7.03 -28.98
C ALA A 87 -4.60 7.11 -27.55
N PHE A 88 -5.11 6.26 -26.64
CA PHE A 88 -4.57 6.08 -25.29
C PHE A 88 -3.09 5.66 -25.33
N LEU A 89 -2.73 4.64 -26.12
CA LEU A 89 -1.35 4.18 -26.25
C LEU A 89 -0.46 5.28 -26.83
N ALA A 90 -0.89 6.00 -27.88
CA ALA A 90 -0.14 7.11 -28.45
C ALA A 90 0.05 8.26 -27.45
N ARG A 91 -0.97 8.57 -26.65
CA ARG A 91 -0.87 9.59 -25.58
C ARG A 91 0.08 9.15 -24.48
N ARG A 92 -0.05 7.90 -24.01
CA ARG A 92 0.75 7.38 -22.89
C ARG A 92 2.23 7.21 -23.22
N THR A 93 2.57 6.85 -24.46
CA THR A 93 3.95 6.77 -24.96
C THR A 93 4.56 8.13 -25.25
N GLY A 94 3.76 9.19 -25.25
CA GLY A 94 4.19 10.54 -25.64
C GLY A 94 4.23 10.77 -27.14
N VAL A 95 4.04 9.72 -27.96
CA VAL A 95 4.07 9.81 -29.43
C VAL A 95 2.95 10.71 -29.96
N GLY A 96 1.75 10.65 -29.37
CA GLY A 96 0.65 11.52 -29.79
C GLY A 96 0.95 13.01 -29.67
N ALA A 97 1.57 13.44 -28.57
CA ALA A 97 1.99 14.83 -28.40
C ALA A 97 3.13 15.20 -29.36
N ALA A 98 4.09 14.30 -29.58
CA ALA A 98 5.17 14.51 -30.53
C ALA A 98 4.67 14.60 -32.00
N GLN A 99 3.66 13.80 -32.36
CA GLN A 99 3.01 13.87 -33.67
C GLN A 99 2.35 15.22 -33.90
N LEU A 100 1.59 15.72 -32.92
CA LEU A 100 0.97 17.05 -33.02
C LEU A 100 2.01 18.16 -33.17
N ALA A 101 3.14 18.05 -32.46
CA ALA A 101 4.24 19.01 -32.58
C ALA A 101 4.91 18.95 -33.97
N LEU A 102 5.08 17.73 -34.50
CA LEU A 102 5.64 17.52 -35.85
C LEU A 102 4.70 18.07 -36.93
N ASP A 103 3.40 17.84 -36.82
CA ASP A 103 2.39 18.34 -37.74
C ASP A 103 2.36 19.88 -37.74
N ALA A 104 2.42 20.52 -36.56
CA ALA A 104 2.51 21.96 -36.42
C ALA A 104 3.80 22.52 -37.03
N ALA A 105 4.95 21.86 -36.79
CA ALA A 105 6.23 22.26 -37.35
C ALA A 105 6.27 22.07 -38.88
N THR A 106 5.62 21.02 -39.42
CA THR A 106 5.45 20.78 -40.85
C THR A 106 4.62 21.88 -41.50
N SER A 107 3.56 22.32 -40.87
CA SER A 107 2.72 23.43 -41.33
C SER A 107 3.51 24.76 -41.37
N ALA A 108 4.26 25.06 -40.29
CA ALA A 108 5.12 26.24 -40.20
C ALA A 108 6.23 26.22 -41.27
N LEU A 109 6.77 25.03 -41.60
CA LEU A 109 7.76 24.86 -42.66
C LEU A 109 7.16 25.14 -44.03
N ALA A 110 5.94 24.68 -44.28
CA ALA A 110 5.23 24.96 -45.53
C ALA A 110 4.92 26.46 -45.70
N GLU A 111 4.67 27.18 -44.61
CA GLU A 111 4.45 28.63 -44.58
C GLU A 111 5.76 29.43 -44.59
N GLN A 112 6.92 28.79 -44.63
CA GLN A 112 8.25 29.38 -44.57
C GLN A 112 8.47 30.32 -43.36
N ALA A 113 7.89 29.97 -42.21
CA ALA A 113 8.02 30.74 -40.98
C ALA A 113 9.49 30.78 -40.49
N PRO A 114 9.94 31.89 -39.88
CA PRO A 114 11.30 31.99 -39.34
C PRO A 114 11.57 30.87 -38.28
N GLY A 115 12.70 30.16 -38.44
CA GLY A 115 13.10 29.06 -37.54
C GLY A 115 12.35 27.74 -37.77
N ALA A 116 11.49 27.63 -38.79
CA ALA A 116 10.68 26.43 -39.05
C ALA A 116 11.52 25.18 -39.36
N ASN A 117 12.69 25.32 -40.00
CA ASN A 117 13.59 24.19 -40.27
C ASN A 117 14.11 23.54 -38.96
N ASP A 118 14.55 24.36 -38.01
CA ASP A 118 15.05 23.84 -36.71
C ASP A 118 13.93 23.24 -35.87
N ALA A 119 12.75 23.89 -35.87
CA ALA A 119 11.57 23.38 -35.20
C ALA A 119 11.12 22.03 -35.78
N TYR A 120 11.11 21.87 -37.10
CA TYR A 120 10.79 20.61 -37.77
C TYR A 120 11.80 19.53 -37.43
N SER A 121 13.11 19.82 -37.52
CA SER A 121 14.15 18.85 -37.19
C SER A 121 14.04 18.36 -35.75
N THR A 122 13.84 19.27 -34.80
CA THR A 122 13.67 18.97 -33.39
C THR A 122 12.41 18.12 -33.13
N ALA A 123 11.28 18.47 -33.76
CA ALA A 123 10.03 17.73 -33.62
C ALA A 123 10.13 16.32 -34.22
N LEU A 124 10.77 16.21 -35.41
CA LEU A 124 10.98 14.91 -36.06
C LEU A 124 11.91 14.00 -35.23
N GLU A 125 13.04 14.50 -34.74
CA GLU A 125 13.94 13.77 -33.87
C GLU A 125 13.19 13.25 -32.63
N ARG A 126 12.42 14.14 -32.01
CA ARG A 126 11.62 13.77 -30.83
C ARG A 126 10.61 12.66 -31.12
N TRP A 127 9.88 12.78 -32.25
CA TRP A 127 8.90 11.79 -32.65
C TRP A 127 9.54 10.43 -32.96
N LEU A 128 10.71 10.44 -33.63
CA LEU A 128 11.48 9.21 -33.90
C LEU A 128 12.02 8.56 -32.62
N ASP A 129 12.57 9.35 -31.70
CA ASP A 129 13.11 8.87 -30.43
C ASP A 129 12.04 8.16 -29.58
N LEU A 130 10.81 8.67 -29.58
CA LEU A 130 9.67 8.06 -28.92
C LEU A 130 9.12 6.83 -29.68
N GLY A 131 9.62 6.56 -30.88
CA GLY A 131 9.21 5.43 -31.72
C GLY A 131 7.88 5.67 -32.42
N GLY A 132 7.65 6.91 -32.89
CA GLY A 132 6.43 7.24 -33.62
C GLY A 132 6.30 6.48 -34.94
N ALA A 133 7.41 6.20 -35.62
CA ALA A 133 7.42 5.56 -36.95
C ALA A 133 6.90 4.11 -36.94
N ASP A 134 6.99 3.41 -35.80
CA ASP A 134 6.63 1.98 -35.69
C ASP A 134 5.60 1.71 -34.58
N LEU A 135 5.01 2.74 -33.97
CA LEU A 135 4.09 2.60 -32.84
C LEU A 135 2.89 1.70 -33.17
N ASP A 136 2.26 1.90 -34.34
CA ASP A 136 1.07 1.15 -34.73
C ASP A 136 1.36 -0.35 -34.83
N VAL A 137 2.47 -0.72 -35.47
CA VAL A 137 2.89 -2.12 -35.62
C VAL A 137 3.21 -2.73 -34.26
N ARG A 138 4.02 -2.03 -33.44
CA ARG A 138 4.36 -2.50 -32.09
C ARG A 138 3.14 -2.58 -31.18
N SER A 139 2.18 -1.66 -31.34
CA SER A 139 0.92 -1.70 -30.56
C SER A 139 0.13 -2.95 -30.86
N LEU A 140 0.03 -3.37 -32.14
CA LEU A 140 -0.61 -4.62 -32.52
C LEU A 140 0.11 -5.84 -31.90
N GLU A 141 1.44 -5.89 -32.00
CA GLU A 141 2.24 -7.00 -31.47
C GLU A 141 2.12 -7.10 -29.96
N VAL A 142 2.35 -6.00 -29.23
CA VAL A 142 2.30 -5.98 -27.75
C VAL A 142 0.89 -6.24 -27.23
N CYS A 143 -0.14 -5.69 -27.89
CA CYS A 143 -1.53 -5.96 -27.51
C CYS A 143 -1.89 -7.44 -27.75
N ALA A 144 -1.49 -8.04 -28.86
CA ALA A 144 -1.71 -9.45 -29.15
C ALA A 144 -0.98 -10.34 -28.10
N ASP A 145 0.26 -10.03 -27.75
CA ASP A 145 1.04 -10.71 -26.73
C ASP A 145 0.40 -10.66 -25.34
N LEU A 146 -0.34 -9.59 -25.05
CA LEU A 146 -1.07 -9.40 -23.81
C LEU A 146 -2.54 -9.92 -23.91
N GLY A 147 -2.93 -10.57 -25.01
CA GLY A 147 -4.27 -11.08 -25.19
C GLY A 147 -5.34 -9.98 -25.35
N LEU A 148 -4.94 -8.84 -25.90
CA LEU A 148 -5.85 -7.78 -26.36
C LEU A 148 -5.99 -7.91 -27.88
N PRO A 149 -7.15 -8.35 -28.41
CA PRO A 149 -7.36 -8.51 -29.83
C PRO A 149 -7.32 -7.17 -30.56
N ALA A 150 -6.96 -7.19 -31.84
CA ALA A 150 -6.68 -6.00 -32.64
C ALA A 150 -7.90 -5.05 -32.77
N ASP A 151 -9.11 -5.60 -32.78
CA ASP A 151 -10.36 -4.83 -32.84
C ASP A 151 -10.58 -3.93 -31.61
N LEU A 152 -9.94 -4.26 -30.47
CA LEU A 152 -9.98 -3.40 -29.27
C LEU A 152 -9.18 -2.11 -29.43
N LEU A 153 -8.27 -2.00 -30.41
CA LEU A 153 -7.52 -0.76 -30.63
C LEU A 153 -8.44 0.43 -30.99
N ASP A 154 -9.56 0.14 -31.67
CA ASP A 154 -10.57 1.13 -32.03
C ASP A 154 -11.66 1.29 -30.95
N ALA A 155 -11.68 0.45 -29.93
CA ALA A 155 -12.65 0.54 -28.84
C ALA A 155 -12.32 1.69 -27.89
N GLU A 156 -13.36 2.33 -27.34
CA GLU A 156 -13.17 3.36 -26.32
C GLU A 156 -12.65 2.76 -25.00
N THR A 157 -11.67 3.45 -24.39
CA THR A 157 -11.02 2.98 -23.15
C THR A 157 -12.00 2.82 -21.99
N VAL A 158 -13.08 3.58 -21.96
CA VAL A 158 -14.12 3.49 -20.92
C VAL A 158 -14.97 2.21 -21.03
N THR A 159 -15.01 1.57 -22.19
CA THR A 159 -15.77 0.32 -22.43
C THR A 159 -14.96 -0.94 -22.08
N LEU A 160 -13.65 -0.81 -21.86
CA LEU A 160 -12.78 -1.93 -21.52
C LEU A 160 -13.12 -2.50 -20.13
N SER A 161 -13.12 -3.83 -20.03
CA SER A 161 -13.19 -4.49 -18.71
C SER A 161 -11.98 -4.13 -17.85
N GLY A 162 -12.05 -4.32 -16.52
CA GLY A 162 -10.93 -4.07 -15.60
C GLY A 162 -9.64 -4.75 -16.04
N GLY A 163 -9.69 -6.05 -16.36
CA GLY A 163 -8.52 -6.79 -16.84
C GLY A 163 -8.01 -6.33 -18.21
N GLN A 164 -8.90 -5.90 -19.14
CA GLN A 164 -8.47 -5.32 -20.42
C GLN A 164 -7.78 -3.98 -20.20
N ALA A 165 -8.29 -3.15 -19.30
CA ALA A 165 -7.69 -1.87 -18.97
C ALA A 165 -6.32 -2.01 -18.27
N ALA A 166 -6.17 -2.97 -17.36
CA ALA A 166 -4.88 -3.29 -16.76
C ALA A 166 -3.85 -3.72 -17.80
N ARG A 167 -4.24 -4.61 -18.74
CA ARG A 167 -3.38 -5.03 -19.85
C ARG A 167 -3.08 -3.88 -20.83
N ALA A 168 -4.02 -2.99 -21.09
CA ALA A 168 -3.80 -1.77 -21.87
C ALA A 168 -2.80 -0.83 -21.19
N SER A 169 -2.90 -0.67 -19.88
CA SER A 169 -1.94 0.11 -19.10
C SER A 169 -0.54 -0.51 -19.16
N LEU A 170 -0.45 -1.83 -19.03
CA LEU A 170 0.81 -2.54 -19.20
C LEU A 170 1.37 -2.38 -20.62
N ALA A 171 0.53 -2.51 -21.67
CA ALA A 171 0.93 -2.27 -23.05
C ALA A 171 1.54 -0.87 -23.22
N SER A 172 0.93 0.15 -22.60
CA SER A 172 1.46 1.53 -22.66
C SER A 172 2.87 1.66 -22.07
N VAL A 173 3.18 0.89 -21.01
CA VAL A 173 4.52 0.84 -20.41
C VAL A 173 5.51 0.15 -21.34
N LEU A 174 5.15 -1.05 -21.84
CA LEU A 174 6.02 -1.86 -22.71
C LEU A 174 6.35 -1.16 -24.03
N LEU A 175 5.45 -0.33 -24.55
CA LEU A 175 5.62 0.45 -25.77
C LEU A 175 6.44 1.73 -25.57
N SER A 176 6.57 2.19 -24.32
CA SER A 176 7.19 3.48 -24.01
C SER A 176 8.73 3.42 -24.11
N ARG A 177 9.33 4.54 -24.54
CA ARG A 177 10.77 4.73 -24.69
C ARG A 177 11.24 5.92 -23.87
N TYR A 178 10.90 5.94 -22.57
CA TYR A 178 11.33 6.99 -21.65
C TYR A 178 12.74 6.73 -21.10
N ASP A 179 13.42 7.79 -20.72
CA ASP A 179 14.73 7.74 -20.06
C ASP A 179 14.62 7.39 -18.58
N VAL A 180 13.48 7.73 -17.94
CA VAL A 180 13.13 7.38 -16.56
C VAL A 180 11.69 6.91 -16.50
N PHE A 181 11.47 5.75 -15.88
CA PHE A 181 10.15 5.18 -15.64
C PHE A 181 9.79 5.32 -14.17
N LEU A 182 8.59 5.84 -13.93
CA LEU A 182 7.96 5.95 -12.62
C LEU A 182 6.66 5.13 -12.67
N LEU A 183 6.60 4.03 -11.93
CA LEU A 183 5.47 3.10 -11.96
C LEU A 183 4.78 3.09 -10.59
N ASP A 184 3.50 3.43 -10.55
CA ASP A 184 2.69 3.44 -9.32
C ASP A 184 1.75 2.24 -9.32
N GLU A 185 2.05 1.25 -8.47
CA GLU A 185 1.32 -0.01 -8.32
C GLU A 185 1.05 -0.73 -9.67
N PRO A 186 2.08 -0.97 -10.50
CA PRO A 186 1.91 -1.55 -11.83
C PRO A 186 1.52 -3.03 -11.80
N THR A 187 1.59 -3.67 -10.65
CA THR A 187 1.26 -5.09 -10.43
C THR A 187 -0.23 -5.32 -10.19
N ASN A 188 -1.00 -4.26 -9.85
CA ASN A 188 -2.42 -4.38 -9.59
C ASN A 188 -3.17 -4.85 -10.84
N ASP A 189 -4.17 -5.70 -10.64
CA ASP A 189 -5.05 -6.23 -11.67
C ASP A 189 -4.34 -7.02 -12.80
N LEU A 190 -3.04 -7.35 -12.66
CA LEU A 190 -2.32 -8.22 -13.57
C LEU A 190 -2.45 -9.68 -13.17
N ASP A 191 -2.62 -10.53 -14.17
CA ASP A 191 -2.47 -11.98 -13.99
C ASP A 191 -0.98 -12.40 -14.04
N PHE A 192 -0.70 -13.68 -13.78
CA PHE A 192 0.68 -14.19 -13.73
C PHE A 192 1.46 -13.91 -15.01
N ALA A 193 0.82 -14.03 -16.19
CA ALA A 193 1.49 -13.76 -17.46
C ALA A 193 1.81 -12.26 -17.62
N GLY A 194 0.89 -11.39 -17.25
CA GLY A 194 1.11 -9.93 -17.24
C GLY A 194 2.22 -9.53 -16.28
N LEU A 195 2.25 -10.14 -15.09
CA LEU A 195 3.27 -9.89 -14.07
C LEU A 195 4.65 -10.33 -14.58
N GLU A 196 4.77 -11.52 -15.17
CA GLU A 196 6.03 -12.02 -15.74
C GLU A 196 6.56 -11.10 -16.86
N ARG A 197 5.66 -10.59 -17.72
CA ARG A 197 6.04 -9.62 -18.77
C ARG A 197 6.54 -8.31 -18.18
N LEU A 198 5.88 -7.81 -17.13
CA LEU A 198 6.32 -6.61 -16.42
C LEU A 198 7.69 -6.81 -15.75
N GLU A 199 7.92 -7.95 -15.09
CA GLU A 199 9.21 -8.30 -14.51
C GLU A 199 10.32 -8.33 -15.56
N GLN A 200 10.09 -9.02 -16.69
CA GLN A 200 11.05 -9.09 -17.81
C GLN A 200 11.35 -7.68 -18.36
N PHE A 201 10.34 -6.85 -18.53
CA PHE A 201 10.53 -5.46 -18.94
C PHE A 201 11.41 -4.69 -17.94
N CYS A 202 11.04 -4.68 -16.66
CA CYS A 202 11.77 -3.96 -15.60
C CYS A 202 13.23 -4.40 -15.47
N THR A 203 13.51 -5.70 -15.63
CA THR A 203 14.87 -6.25 -15.53
C THR A 203 15.71 -5.98 -16.78
N SER A 204 15.10 -5.98 -17.97
CA SER A 204 15.79 -5.69 -19.24
C SER A 204 15.97 -4.19 -19.53
N LEU A 205 15.28 -3.34 -18.80
CA LEU A 205 15.25 -1.90 -19.01
C LEU A 205 16.64 -1.29 -18.88
N ARG A 206 17.03 -0.41 -19.81
CA ARG A 206 18.27 0.37 -19.76
C ARG A 206 18.08 1.80 -19.26
N ALA A 207 16.87 2.16 -18.86
CA ALA A 207 16.48 3.43 -18.30
C ALA A 207 16.41 3.36 -16.76
N GLY A 208 16.36 4.50 -16.08
CA GLY A 208 16.12 4.56 -14.65
C GLY A 208 14.69 4.09 -14.30
N LEU A 209 14.53 3.31 -13.23
CA LEU A 209 13.24 2.82 -12.77
C LEU A 209 13.00 3.17 -11.31
N VAL A 210 11.84 3.74 -11.05
CA VAL A 210 11.25 3.87 -9.71
C VAL A 210 9.90 3.19 -9.73
N VAL A 211 9.68 2.26 -8.81
CA VAL A 211 8.43 1.51 -8.73
C VAL A 211 7.89 1.54 -7.31
N VAL A 212 6.60 1.86 -7.18
CA VAL A 212 5.81 1.64 -5.98
C VAL A 212 5.07 0.33 -6.19
N SER A 213 5.21 -0.64 -5.31
CA SER A 213 4.42 -1.87 -5.33
C SER A 213 4.28 -2.46 -3.94
N HIS A 214 3.19 -3.20 -3.75
CA HIS A 214 2.94 -4.03 -2.58
C HIS A 214 3.19 -5.52 -2.85
N ASP A 215 3.61 -5.88 -4.06
CA ASP A 215 4.04 -7.23 -4.40
C ASP A 215 5.51 -7.45 -4.00
N ARG A 216 5.72 -8.30 -3.01
CA ARG A 216 7.05 -8.59 -2.44
C ARG A 216 7.95 -9.37 -3.40
N GLU A 217 7.36 -10.32 -4.13
CA GLU A 217 8.11 -11.14 -5.08
C GLU A 217 8.56 -10.31 -6.26
N PHE A 218 7.66 -9.46 -6.78
CA PHE A 218 7.99 -8.51 -7.83
C PHE A 218 9.13 -7.57 -7.39
N LEU A 219 9.03 -6.96 -6.20
CA LEU A 219 10.09 -6.09 -5.67
C LEU A 219 11.41 -6.86 -5.48
N ALA A 220 11.36 -8.08 -4.92
CA ALA A 220 12.58 -8.88 -4.70
C ALA A 220 13.32 -9.22 -5.99
N ARG A 221 12.59 -9.37 -7.11
CA ARG A 221 13.16 -9.71 -8.42
C ARG A 221 13.60 -8.51 -9.23
N THR A 222 12.99 -7.34 -9.02
CA THR A 222 13.14 -6.18 -9.91
C THR A 222 13.96 -5.04 -9.34
N VAL A 223 14.00 -4.84 -8.00
CA VAL A 223 14.65 -3.67 -7.41
C VAL A 223 16.00 -4.01 -6.77
N THR A 224 16.93 -3.06 -6.87
CA THR A 224 18.28 -3.15 -6.28
C THR A 224 18.47 -2.23 -5.08
N SER A 225 17.55 -1.30 -4.87
CA SER A 225 17.50 -0.40 -3.71
C SER A 225 16.06 -0.11 -3.32
N VAL A 226 15.84 0.25 -2.05
CA VAL A 226 14.52 0.51 -1.50
C VAL A 226 14.51 1.86 -0.80
N LEU A 227 13.55 2.72 -1.14
CA LEU A 227 13.24 3.95 -0.44
C LEU A 227 12.04 3.69 0.48
N ASP A 228 12.27 3.68 1.77
CA ASP A 228 11.23 3.50 2.77
C ASP A 228 10.74 4.87 3.26
N ILE A 229 9.46 5.18 3.01
CA ILE A 229 8.84 6.43 3.45
C ILE A 229 8.11 6.16 4.77
N ASP A 230 8.63 6.74 5.85
CA ASP A 230 7.99 6.66 7.17
C ASP A 230 6.76 7.58 7.22
N GLY A 231 5.60 6.97 7.41
CA GLY A 231 4.32 7.69 7.46
C GLY A 231 4.26 8.81 8.51
N PRO A 232 4.71 8.59 9.75
CA PRO A 232 4.67 9.59 10.81
C PRO A 232 5.69 10.74 10.66
N SER A 233 6.96 10.45 10.36
CA SER A 233 8.01 11.48 10.23
C SER A 233 8.00 12.15 8.87
N ARG A 234 7.30 11.56 7.87
CA ARG A 234 7.25 12.03 6.47
C ARG A 234 8.61 12.09 5.79
N SER A 235 9.62 11.53 6.42
CA SER A 235 10.97 11.39 5.91
C SER A 235 11.13 10.07 5.15
N ALA A 236 12.18 9.97 4.34
CA ALA A 236 12.48 8.74 3.63
C ALA A 236 13.89 8.26 3.96
N ARG A 237 14.06 6.94 4.00
CA ARG A 237 15.35 6.30 4.18
C ARG A 237 15.67 5.40 2.99
N LEU A 238 16.84 5.58 2.40
CA LEU A 238 17.33 4.77 1.30
C LEU A 238 18.11 3.57 1.84
N PHE A 239 17.75 2.38 1.37
CA PHE A 239 18.43 1.11 1.63
C PHE A 239 19.01 0.57 0.33
N ASN A 240 20.29 0.23 0.35
CA ASN A 240 20.96 -0.43 -0.76
C ASN A 240 20.97 -1.95 -0.54
N GLY A 241 20.87 -2.74 -1.60
CA GLY A 241 20.96 -4.21 -1.51
C GLY A 241 19.67 -4.95 -1.82
N GLY A 242 18.69 -4.30 -2.44
CA GLY A 242 17.42 -4.90 -2.87
C GLY A 242 16.41 -5.11 -1.73
N TYR A 243 15.24 -5.66 -2.10
CA TYR A 243 14.11 -5.77 -1.18
C TYR A 243 14.34 -6.77 -0.03
N THR A 244 15.00 -7.90 -0.29
CA THR A 244 15.31 -8.90 0.75
C THR A 244 16.24 -8.32 1.83
N ALA A 245 17.32 -7.65 1.40
CA ALA A 245 18.23 -7.00 2.34
C ALA A 245 17.55 -5.87 3.15
N TYR A 246 16.62 -5.14 2.53
CA TYR A 246 15.78 -4.18 3.24
C TYR A 246 14.96 -4.83 4.35
N LEU A 247 14.29 -5.96 4.08
CA LEU A 247 13.49 -6.68 5.08
C LEU A 247 14.35 -7.14 6.27
N GLU A 248 15.53 -7.68 6.00
CA GLU A 248 16.48 -8.12 7.03
C GLU A 248 16.96 -6.95 7.89
N ALA A 249 17.39 -5.86 7.24
CA ALA A 249 17.83 -4.65 7.93
C ALA A 249 16.72 -4.02 8.78
N HIS A 250 15.50 -3.98 8.26
CA HIS A 250 14.33 -3.46 8.95
C HIS A 250 13.94 -4.34 10.15
N ALA A 251 14.00 -5.67 10.01
CA ALA A 251 13.75 -6.60 11.11
C ALA A 251 14.81 -6.48 12.21
N LEU A 252 16.08 -6.36 11.83
CA LEU A 252 17.19 -6.16 12.77
C LEU A 252 17.06 -4.83 13.52
N GLY A 253 16.80 -3.74 12.80
CA GLY A 253 16.61 -2.42 13.40
C GLY A 253 15.46 -2.40 14.42
N ARG A 254 14.36 -3.08 14.12
CA ARG A 254 13.23 -3.21 15.06
C ARG A 254 13.60 -4.00 16.32
N ARG A 255 14.35 -5.10 16.19
CA ARG A 255 14.84 -5.87 17.35
C ARG A 255 15.73 -5.01 18.23
N GLN A 256 16.72 -4.33 17.62
CA GLN A 256 17.63 -3.44 18.36
C GLN A 256 16.90 -2.30 19.07
N ALA A 257 15.91 -1.68 18.42
CA ALA A 257 15.11 -0.62 19.04
C ALA A 257 14.29 -1.15 20.24
N ARG A 258 13.73 -2.37 20.12
CA ARG A 258 13.00 -3.02 21.23
C ARG A 258 13.93 -3.35 22.39
N ASP A 259 15.07 -3.98 22.11
CA ASP A 259 16.06 -4.34 23.14
C ASP A 259 16.57 -3.11 23.86
N ALA A 260 16.83 -2.01 23.12
CA ALA A 260 17.25 -0.74 23.70
C ALA A 260 16.17 -0.12 24.61
N PHE A 261 14.91 -0.18 24.19
CA PHE A 261 13.79 0.30 25.00
C PHE A 261 13.57 -0.55 26.26
N GLU A 262 13.61 -1.87 26.15
CA GLU A 262 13.49 -2.79 27.31
C GLU A 262 14.61 -2.51 28.32
N GLN A 263 15.85 -2.37 27.87
CA GLN A 263 16.98 -2.00 28.75
C GLN A 263 16.80 -0.62 29.40
N TYR A 264 16.25 0.34 28.68
CA TYR A 264 15.93 1.67 29.22
C TYR A 264 14.85 1.58 30.30
N ASP A 265 13.74 0.86 30.01
CA ASP A 265 12.60 0.75 30.92
C ASP A 265 12.98 -0.03 32.19
N ASP A 266 13.77 -1.10 32.08
CA ASP A 266 14.32 -1.85 33.21
C ASP A 266 15.21 -0.96 34.10
N LYS A 267 16.12 -0.18 33.51
CA LYS A 267 16.96 0.75 34.25
C LYS A 267 16.12 1.82 34.96
N ARG A 268 15.15 2.39 34.26
CA ARG A 268 14.24 3.38 34.80
C ARG A 268 13.40 2.81 35.96
N ALA A 269 12.82 1.62 35.79
CA ALA A 269 12.04 0.93 36.82
C ALA A 269 12.89 0.60 38.05
N ALA A 270 14.13 0.15 37.85
CA ALA A 270 15.07 -0.10 38.95
C ALA A 270 15.38 1.14 39.76
N LEU A 271 15.68 2.27 39.08
CA LEU A 271 15.96 3.55 39.73
C LEU A 271 14.75 4.11 40.48
N VAL A 272 13.54 4.01 39.90
CA VAL A 272 12.28 4.41 40.56
C VAL A 272 12.04 3.58 41.81
N THR A 273 12.20 2.27 41.72
CA THR A 273 12.05 1.35 42.86
C THR A 273 13.08 1.64 43.96
N GLN A 274 14.31 1.92 43.56
CA GLN A 274 15.39 2.29 44.51
C GLN A 274 15.08 3.62 45.20
N ALA A 275 14.61 4.64 44.48
CA ALA A 275 14.21 5.93 45.05
C ALA A 275 13.07 5.76 46.07
N GLN A 276 12.05 4.95 45.72
CA GLN A 276 10.92 4.64 46.61
C GLN A 276 11.37 3.95 47.89
N ARG A 277 12.20 2.90 47.81
CA ARG A 277 12.74 2.19 48.97
C ARG A 277 13.57 3.13 49.88
N GLN A 278 14.35 4.00 49.30
CA GLN A 278 15.15 4.97 50.09
C GLN A 278 14.25 6.01 50.76
N ARG A 279 13.20 6.50 50.10
CA ARG A 279 12.22 7.42 50.72
C ARG A 279 11.49 6.73 51.89
N GLU A 280 11.03 5.48 51.72
CA GLU A 280 10.36 4.71 52.79
C GLU A 280 11.28 4.47 53.97
N GLN A 281 12.55 4.10 53.73
CA GLN A 281 13.54 3.92 54.77
C GLN A 281 13.80 5.19 55.55
N SER A 282 13.88 6.34 54.84
CA SER A 282 14.03 7.66 55.46
C SER A 282 12.83 8.03 56.33
N VAL A 283 11.61 7.77 55.87
CA VAL A 283 10.39 8.03 56.65
C VAL A 283 10.29 7.12 57.86
N ARG A 284 10.57 5.81 57.72
CA ARG A 284 10.60 4.86 58.84
C ARG A 284 11.69 5.22 59.88
N GLY A 285 12.84 5.66 59.39
CA GLY A 285 13.94 6.15 60.24
C GLY A 285 13.53 7.41 61.03
N ALA A 286 12.87 8.37 60.40
CA ALA A 286 12.37 9.59 61.03
C ALA A 286 11.27 9.29 62.07
N LEU A 287 10.33 8.38 61.76
CA LEU A 287 9.27 7.94 62.69
C LEU A 287 9.85 7.20 63.94
N ARG A 288 10.83 6.32 63.73
CA ARG A 288 11.53 5.63 64.86
C ARG A 288 12.35 6.64 65.70
N ALA A 289 12.92 7.67 65.10
CA ALA A 289 13.63 8.74 65.81
C ALA A 289 12.66 9.62 66.62
N LYS A 290 11.43 9.82 66.18
CA LYS A 290 10.41 10.64 66.86
C LYS A 290 9.82 9.91 68.08
N ASN A 291 9.71 8.55 68.03
CA ASN A 291 9.14 7.74 69.10
C ASN A 291 10.13 7.32 70.21
N LYS A 292 11.44 7.63 70.10
CA LYS A 292 12.43 7.40 71.13
C LYS A 292 12.46 8.61 72.08
N ARG A 293 12.29 8.39 73.40
CA ARG A 293 12.38 9.43 74.47
C ARG A 293 13.64 10.28 74.27
N PRO A 294 13.59 11.60 74.54
CA PRO A 294 14.72 12.50 74.33
C PRO A 294 15.79 12.23 75.40
N ASP A 295 16.84 11.50 75.02
CA ASP A 295 18.10 11.46 75.76
C ASP A 295 18.87 12.75 75.41
N GLY A 296 19.38 13.48 76.45
CA GLY A 296 19.91 14.82 76.35
C GLY A 296 21.27 14.96 75.65
N ASP A 297 21.70 13.98 74.87
CA ASP A 297 23.02 13.99 74.21
C ASP A 297 23.01 14.76 72.89
N ARG A 298 23.77 15.94 72.89
CA ARG A 298 23.97 16.78 71.71
C ARG A 298 24.59 16.03 70.50
N ASN A 299 25.46 15.03 70.78
CA ASN A 299 26.16 14.28 69.77
C ASN A 299 25.17 13.33 69.06
N ALA A 300 24.17 12.78 69.73
CA ALA A 300 23.12 11.94 69.14
C ALA A 300 22.17 12.73 68.21
N ARG A 301 21.99 14.06 68.44
CA ARG A 301 21.22 14.94 67.54
C ARG A 301 22.00 15.27 66.27
N GLY A 302 23.32 15.52 66.40
CA GLY A 302 24.21 15.76 65.25
C GLY A 302 24.23 14.54 64.30
N ALA A 303 24.47 13.35 64.83
CA ALA A 303 24.50 12.11 64.04
C ALA A 303 23.16 11.80 63.35
N LYS A 304 22.02 12.17 63.98
CA LYS A 304 20.69 11.99 63.36
C LYS A 304 20.44 13.00 62.21
N LEU A 305 20.91 14.22 62.34
CA LEU A 305 20.80 15.24 61.28
C LEU A 305 21.71 14.90 60.09
N GLU A 306 22.92 14.41 60.35
CA GLU A 306 23.84 13.91 59.32
C GLU A 306 23.25 12.69 58.57
N ALA A 307 22.68 11.72 59.27
CA ALA A 307 22.04 10.56 58.66
C ALA A 307 20.84 10.95 57.76
N ALA A 308 20.04 11.96 58.18
CA ALA A 308 18.93 12.47 57.38
C ALA A 308 19.41 13.24 56.14
N THR A 309 20.46 14.04 56.27
CA THR A 309 21.08 14.75 55.13
C THR A 309 21.72 13.80 54.13
N HIS A 310 22.39 12.75 54.59
CA HIS A 310 22.95 11.70 53.74
C HIS A 310 21.85 10.89 53.03
N ALA A 311 20.72 10.62 53.67
CA ALA A 311 19.59 9.93 53.05
C ALA A 311 18.93 10.83 51.96
N ALA A 312 18.74 12.12 52.24
CA ALA A 312 18.22 13.09 51.27
C ALA A 312 19.19 13.31 50.10
N SER A 313 20.50 13.28 50.35
CA SER A 313 21.51 13.36 49.27
C SER A 313 21.50 12.15 48.37
N ARG A 314 21.32 10.93 48.92
CA ARG A 314 21.17 9.68 48.11
C ARG A 314 19.93 9.70 47.24
N VAL A 315 18.79 10.14 47.75
CA VAL A 315 17.55 10.27 46.94
C VAL A 315 17.75 11.27 45.79
N ARG A 316 18.35 12.44 46.10
CA ARG A 316 18.70 13.44 45.06
C ARG A 316 19.68 12.91 44.04
N GLY A 317 20.66 12.08 44.43
CA GLY A 317 21.57 11.42 43.50
C GLY A 317 20.83 10.45 42.52
N ILE A 318 19.85 9.69 43.02
CA ILE A 318 19.06 8.79 42.18
C ILE A 318 18.10 9.59 41.24
N GLU A 319 17.49 10.65 41.75
CA GLU A 319 16.67 11.56 40.96
C GLU A 319 17.48 12.25 39.85
N SER A 320 18.72 12.63 40.16
CA SER A 320 19.65 13.15 39.15
C SER A 320 20.01 12.11 38.10
N GLN A 321 20.24 10.85 38.48
CA GLN A 321 20.47 9.75 37.55
C GLN A 321 19.24 9.50 36.65
N LEU A 322 18.03 9.57 37.23
CA LEU A 322 16.77 9.45 36.47
C LEU A 322 16.62 10.58 35.43
N ASN A 323 16.97 11.82 35.80
CA ASN A 323 16.88 12.97 34.92
C ASN A 323 17.96 13.00 33.83
N HIS A 324 19.06 12.28 34.03
CA HIS A 324 20.17 12.16 33.07
C HIS A 324 20.09 10.84 32.25
N LEU A 325 19.06 10.05 32.48
CA LEU A 325 18.84 8.86 31.65
C LEU A 325 18.42 9.33 30.25
N ASP A 326 19.18 8.95 29.23
CA ASP A 326 18.80 9.22 27.84
C ASP A 326 17.44 8.60 27.56
N VAL A 327 16.48 9.44 27.22
CA VAL A 327 15.12 8.99 26.94
C VAL A 327 15.12 8.20 25.64
N VAL A 328 14.90 6.90 25.73
CA VAL A 328 14.66 6.04 24.56
C VAL A 328 13.15 6.02 24.32
N GLU A 329 12.74 6.48 23.15
CA GLU A 329 11.32 6.43 22.76
C GLU A 329 10.87 4.96 22.63
N GLU A 330 9.68 4.67 23.14
CA GLU A 330 9.08 3.34 22.94
C GLU A 330 8.98 3.08 21.43
N PRO A 331 9.59 1.97 20.92
CA PRO A 331 9.42 1.61 19.51
C PRO A 331 7.94 1.50 19.22
N ARG A 332 7.47 2.27 18.25
CA ARG A 332 6.06 2.25 17.87
C ARG A 332 5.67 0.82 17.58
N LYS A 333 4.74 0.28 18.37
CA LYS A 333 4.11 -0.99 18.04
C LYS A 333 3.46 -0.81 16.68
N GLN A 334 3.97 -1.52 15.69
CA GLN A 334 3.20 -1.62 14.46
C GLN A 334 1.82 -2.09 14.89
N TRP A 335 0.81 -1.35 14.43
CA TRP A 335 -0.54 -1.84 14.58
C TRP A 335 -0.59 -3.23 13.95
N GLN A 336 -0.90 -4.23 14.74
CA GLN A 336 -1.14 -5.58 14.26
C GLN A 336 -2.64 -5.75 14.11
N LEU A 337 -3.07 -6.15 12.93
CA LEU A 337 -4.43 -6.58 12.69
C LEU A 337 -4.66 -7.79 13.60
N GLN A 338 -5.41 -7.63 14.66
CA GLN A 338 -5.84 -8.76 15.48
C GLN A 338 -7.14 -9.31 14.86
N MET A 339 -7.00 -9.93 13.69
CA MET A 339 -8.11 -10.61 13.05
C MET A 339 -8.25 -11.98 13.72
N GLU A 340 -9.16 -12.08 14.64
CA GLU A 340 -9.72 -13.37 15.06
C GLU A 340 -10.96 -13.58 14.19
N ILE A 341 -10.92 -14.54 13.27
CA ILE A 341 -12.14 -15.00 12.60
C ILE A 341 -13.02 -15.57 13.72
N ALA A 342 -14.10 -14.86 14.05
CA ALA A 342 -14.98 -15.28 15.14
C ALA A 342 -15.39 -16.74 14.90
N ALA A 343 -15.30 -17.56 15.94
CA ALA A 343 -15.72 -18.95 15.86
C ALA A 343 -17.24 -18.98 15.64
N ALA A 344 -17.65 -18.88 14.37
CA ALA A 344 -19.04 -19.09 13.99
C ALA A 344 -19.43 -20.55 14.21
N PRO A 345 -20.71 -20.84 14.45
CA PRO A 345 -21.17 -22.21 14.60
C PRO A 345 -20.73 -23.04 13.40
N ARG A 346 -20.23 -24.24 13.66
CA ARG A 346 -19.81 -25.17 12.62
C ARG A 346 -20.98 -25.43 11.66
N SER A 347 -20.76 -25.23 10.36
CA SER A 347 -21.66 -25.67 9.30
C SER A 347 -21.64 -27.19 9.13
N GLY A 348 -22.42 -27.74 8.22
CA GLY A 348 -22.33 -29.13 7.80
C GLY A 348 -20.93 -29.51 7.28
N ALA A 349 -20.69 -30.80 7.06
CA ALA A 349 -19.42 -31.30 6.52
C ALA A 349 -19.13 -30.76 5.10
N VAL A 350 -20.17 -30.48 4.33
CA VAL A 350 -20.10 -29.86 3.00
C VAL A 350 -20.62 -28.43 3.12
N VAL A 351 -19.82 -27.47 2.68
CA VAL A 351 -20.12 -26.03 2.71
C VAL A 351 -20.84 -25.59 1.44
N ALA A 352 -20.32 -25.99 0.28
CA ALA A 352 -20.92 -25.64 -1.00
C ALA A 352 -20.61 -26.72 -2.04
N THR A 353 -21.50 -26.92 -3.01
CA THR A 353 -21.31 -27.87 -4.10
C THR A 353 -21.81 -27.25 -5.41
N LEU A 354 -21.01 -27.41 -6.48
CA LEU A 354 -21.42 -27.24 -7.86
C LEU A 354 -21.37 -28.63 -8.54
N SER A 355 -22.39 -29.00 -9.28
CA SER A 355 -22.39 -30.25 -10.04
C SER A 355 -22.84 -30.00 -11.47
N GLY A 356 -21.94 -30.27 -12.43
CA GLY A 356 -22.15 -29.98 -13.84
C GLY A 356 -22.54 -28.53 -14.12
N ALA A 357 -22.08 -27.60 -13.28
CA ALA A 357 -22.52 -26.21 -13.32
C ALA A 357 -22.02 -25.49 -14.59
N VAL A 358 -22.95 -24.88 -15.32
CA VAL A 358 -22.65 -24.04 -16.49
C VAL A 358 -23.26 -22.66 -16.30
N VAL A 359 -22.45 -21.62 -16.51
CA VAL A 359 -22.91 -20.24 -16.58
C VAL A 359 -22.65 -19.69 -17.98
N ASP A 360 -23.71 -19.40 -18.70
CA ASP A 360 -23.65 -18.81 -20.04
C ASP A 360 -23.99 -17.32 -19.96
N ARG A 361 -23.02 -16.45 -20.28
CA ARG A 361 -23.21 -14.99 -20.30
C ARG A 361 -23.44 -14.43 -21.70
N ARG A 362 -23.62 -15.27 -22.72
CA ARG A 362 -23.90 -14.82 -24.10
C ARG A 362 -25.18 -14.01 -24.19
N ASP A 363 -26.16 -14.37 -23.38
CA ASP A 363 -27.45 -13.64 -23.32
C ASP A 363 -27.30 -12.24 -22.68
N MET A 364 -26.17 -11.97 -21.99
CA MET A 364 -25.85 -10.69 -21.37
C MET A 364 -24.82 -9.87 -22.20
N GLY A 365 -24.62 -10.25 -23.47
CA GLY A 365 -23.71 -9.54 -24.39
C GLY A 365 -22.23 -9.91 -24.27
N SER A 366 -21.88 -10.98 -23.54
CA SER A 366 -20.52 -11.52 -23.44
C SER A 366 -20.41 -12.87 -24.13
N ALA A 367 -19.36 -13.10 -24.91
CA ALA A 367 -19.09 -14.40 -25.53
C ALA A 367 -18.63 -15.50 -24.56
N PHE A 368 -18.77 -15.28 -23.24
CA PHE A 368 -18.17 -16.11 -22.19
C PHE A 368 -19.13 -17.19 -21.68
N VAL A 369 -18.63 -18.42 -21.62
CA VAL A 369 -19.29 -19.57 -20.99
C VAL A 369 -18.34 -20.24 -20.02
N LEU A 370 -18.76 -20.37 -18.76
CA LEU A 370 -18.04 -21.12 -17.72
C LEU A 370 -18.65 -22.52 -17.60
N GLY A 371 -17.85 -23.54 -17.60
CA GLY A 371 -18.28 -24.90 -17.28
C GLY A 371 -18.26 -25.90 -18.43
N PRO A 372 -18.73 -27.15 -18.20
CA PRO A 372 -19.28 -27.62 -16.91
C PRO A 372 -18.24 -27.71 -15.80
N VAL A 373 -18.62 -27.32 -14.56
CA VAL A 373 -17.75 -27.34 -13.38
C VAL A 373 -18.36 -28.23 -12.31
N ASP A 374 -17.56 -29.16 -11.79
CA ASP A 374 -17.82 -29.93 -10.57
C ASP A 374 -16.86 -29.47 -9.49
N LEU A 375 -17.38 -28.95 -8.38
CA LEU A 375 -16.60 -28.44 -7.25
C LEU A 375 -17.35 -28.72 -5.94
N GLN A 376 -16.67 -29.30 -4.98
CA GLN A 376 -17.17 -29.44 -3.62
C GLN A 376 -16.22 -28.76 -2.65
N VAL A 377 -16.77 -27.90 -1.79
CA VAL A 377 -16.06 -27.23 -0.71
C VAL A 377 -16.51 -27.87 0.60
N ALA A 378 -15.58 -28.47 1.33
CA ALA A 378 -15.83 -29.08 2.63
C ALA A 378 -15.53 -28.09 3.76
N TRP A 379 -15.93 -28.47 4.99
CA TRP A 379 -15.59 -27.71 6.19
C TRP A 379 -14.06 -27.68 6.40
N ALA A 380 -13.56 -26.49 6.69
CA ALA A 380 -12.13 -26.18 6.88
C ALA A 380 -11.27 -26.29 5.60
N ASP A 381 -11.86 -26.46 4.42
CA ASP A 381 -11.11 -26.34 3.17
C ASP A 381 -10.63 -24.91 2.97
N ARG A 382 -9.41 -24.78 2.43
CA ARG A 382 -8.82 -23.54 1.96
C ARG A 382 -8.51 -23.69 0.49
N ILE A 383 -9.34 -23.08 -0.36
CA ILE A 383 -9.29 -23.25 -1.80
C ILE A 383 -8.84 -21.95 -2.45
N ALA A 384 -7.76 -21.99 -3.22
CA ALA A 384 -7.34 -20.88 -4.07
C ALA A 384 -7.82 -21.12 -5.51
N VAL A 385 -8.59 -20.16 -6.05
CA VAL A 385 -9.00 -20.15 -7.45
C VAL A 385 -8.00 -19.32 -8.24
N VAL A 386 -7.22 -19.98 -9.08
CA VAL A 386 -6.19 -19.35 -9.90
C VAL A 386 -6.50 -19.47 -11.38
N GLY A 387 -6.06 -18.49 -12.17
CA GLY A 387 -6.26 -18.48 -13.62
C GLY A 387 -6.05 -17.08 -14.21
N PRO A 388 -5.92 -16.98 -15.53
CA PRO A 388 -5.75 -15.70 -16.22
C PRO A 388 -6.94 -14.77 -16.01
N ASN A 389 -6.73 -13.48 -16.26
CA ASN A 389 -7.81 -12.50 -16.22
C ASN A 389 -8.85 -12.80 -17.30
N GLY A 390 -10.13 -12.74 -16.91
CA GLY A 390 -11.25 -13.12 -17.78
C GLY A 390 -11.55 -14.62 -17.84
N ALA A 391 -10.80 -15.50 -17.14
CA ALA A 391 -11.08 -16.94 -17.09
C ALA A 391 -12.36 -17.30 -16.32
N GLY A 392 -13.00 -16.33 -15.68
CA GLY A 392 -14.27 -16.54 -14.97
C GLY A 392 -14.13 -16.84 -13.48
N LYS A 393 -13.04 -16.45 -12.83
CA LYS A 393 -12.82 -16.64 -11.38
C LYS A 393 -13.98 -16.06 -10.56
N THR A 394 -14.27 -14.78 -10.74
CA THR A 394 -15.40 -14.10 -10.07
C THR A 394 -16.75 -14.75 -10.44
N THR A 395 -16.95 -15.15 -11.72
CA THR A 395 -18.16 -15.86 -12.15
C THR A 395 -18.30 -17.21 -11.44
N LEU A 396 -17.20 -17.94 -11.23
CA LEU A 396 -17.21 -19.19 -10.49
C LEU A 396 -17.58 -18.97 -9.01
N LEU A 397 -17.00 -17.93 -8.38
CA LEU A 397 -17.32 -17.56 -7.01
C LEU A 397 -18.81 -17.18 -6.89
N GLU A 398 -19.32 -16.31 -7.76
CA GLU A 398 -20.74 -15.91 -7.77
C GLU A 398 -21.69 -17.10 -8.01
N ALA A 399 -21.31 -18.04 -8.88
CA ALA A 399 -22.08 -19.27 -9.11
C ALA A 399 -22.07 -20.18 -7.86
N LEU A 400 -20.92 -20.34 -7.21
CA LEU A 400 -20.77 -21.12 -5.97
C LEU A 400 -21.62 -20.52 -4.83
N LEU A 401 -21.70 -19.18 -4.78
CA LEU A 401 -22.50 -18.43 -3.82
C LEU A 401 -24.01 -18.44 -4.11
N GLY A 402 -24.42 -18.99 -5.25
CA GLY A 402 -25.80 -18.98 -5.69
C GLY A 402 -26.34 -17.61 -6.11
N ARG A 403 -25.46 -16.67 -6.44
CA ARG A 403 -25.81 -15.30 -6.86
C ARG A 403 -26.09 -15.20 -8.36
N LEU A 404 -25.51 -16.11 -9.13
CA LEU A 404 -25.76 -16.21 -10.57
C LEU A 404 -26.63 -17.42 -10.87
N PRO A 405 -27.66 -17.26 -11.74
CA PRO A 405 -28.42 -18.40 -12.25
C PRO A 405 -27.52 -19.27 -13.11
N LEU A 406 -27.58 -20.59 -12.89
CA LEU A 406 -26.91 -21.57 -13.75
C LEU A 406 -27.73 -21.82 -15.01
N SER A 407 -27.06 -21.93 -16.16
CA SER A 407 -27.67 -22.34 -17.41
C SER A 407 -27.87 -23.87 -17.45
N ALA A 408 -27.02 -24.63 -16.73
CA ALA A 408 -27.15 -26.06 -16.52
C ALA A 408 -26.44 -26.48 -15.24
N GLY A 409 -26.75 -27.68 -14.73
CA GLY A 409 -26.18 -28.20 -13.48
C GLY A 409 -26.93 -27.74 -12.23
N THR A 410 -26.35 -27.97 -11.07
CA THR A 410 -26.95 -27.63 -9.79
C THR A 410 -25.91 -26.98 -8.86
N GLN A 411 -26.38 -26.07 -8.00
CA GLN A 411 -25.64 -25.45 -6.91
C GLN A 411 -26.38 -25.71 -5.59
N SER A 412 -25.64 -26.00 -4.54
CA SER A 412 -26.21 -26.11 -3.20
C SER A 412 -25.25 -25.60 -2.14
N LEU A 413 -25.81 -24.94 -1.13
CA LEU A 413 -25.09 -24.55 0.09
C LEU A 413 -25.47 -25.54 1.21
N GLY A 414 -24.49 -25.89 2.02
CA GLY A 414 -24.69 -26.75 3.18
C GLY A 414 -25.55 -26.08 4.26
N PRO A 415 -26.18 -26.89 5.16
CA PRO A 415 -26.98 -26.34 6.24
C PRO A 415 -26.12 -25.55 7.23
N GLY A 416 -26.63 -24.39 7.66
CA GLY A 416 -25.95 -23.55 8.64
C GLY A 416 -24.74 -22.78 8.09
N VAL A 417 -24.54 -22.72 6.78
CA VAL A 417 -23.51 -21.91 6.15
C VAL A 417 -23.89 -20.43 6.24
N LEU A 418 -23.06 -19.66 6.95
CA LEU A 418 -23.12 -18.20 7.02
C LEU A 418 -21.96 -17.66 6.18
N LEU A 419 -22.31 -17.20 5.02
CA LEU A 419 -21.36 -16.83 3.98
C LEU A 419 -21.37 -15.33 3.75
N ASP A 420 -20.18 -14.73 3.65
CA ASP A 420 -20.05 -13.34 3.20
C ASP A 420 -18.73 -13.12 2.45
N GLU A 421 -18.65 -12.02 1.75
CA GLU A 421 -17.56 -11.66 0.84
C GLU A 421 -17.01 -10.28 1.15
N VAL A 422 -15.68 -10.15 1.05
CA VAL A 422 -15.00 -8.87 1.31
C VAL A 422 -15.47 -7.76 0.37
N ASP A 423 -15.70 -8.06 -0.90
CA ASP A 423 -16.14 -7.05 -1.88
C ASP A 423 -17.55 -6.53 -1.59
N GLN A 424 -18.46 -7.42 -1.21
CA GLN A 424 -19.80 -7.01 -0.80
C GLN A 424 -19.77 -6.18 0.50
N ALA A 425 -18.88 -6.55 1.42
CA ALA A 425 -18.64 -5.77 2.62
C ALA A 425 -18.03 -4.39 2.32
N ARG A 426 -17.16 -4.27 1.29
CA ARG A 426 -16.62 -2.98 0.82
C ARG A 426 -17.71 -2.05 0.29
N LEU A 427 -18.72 -2.56 -0.41
CA LEU A 427 -19.85 -1.79 -0.91
C LEU A 427 -20.69 -1.17 0.21
N ALA A 428 -20.72 -1.76 1.40
CA ALA A 428 -21.39 -1.19 2.56
C ALA A 428 -20.77 0.15 3.02
N PHE A 429 -19.50 0.40 2.65
CA PHE A 429 -18.74 1.59 3.06
C PHE A 429 -18.60 2.63 1.93
N THR A 430 -19.61 2.81 1.10
CA THR A 430 -19.59 3.77 -0.02
C THR A 430 -20.48 5.01 0.18
N GLY A 431 -21.29 5.02 1.25
CA GLY A 431 -22.28 6.10 1.52
C GLY A 431 -21.78 7.19 2.45
N ASP A 432 -22.70 8.09 2.81
CA ASP A 432 -22.47 9.24 3.71
C ASP A 432 -22.55 8.88 5.20
N GLN A 433 -23.02 7.67 5.54
CA GLN A 433 -23.07 7.18 6.91
C GLN A 433 -21.66 7.04 7.48
N THR A 434 -21.49 7.23 8.79
CA THR A 434 -20.22 6.99 9.44
C THR A 434 -19.88 5.49 9.48
N VAL A 435 -18.60 5.16 9.57
CA VAL A 435 -18.16 3.76 9.66
C VAL A 435 -18.81 3.03 10.85
N VAL A 436 -18.99 3.75 11.97
CA VAL A 436 -19.65 3.20 13.16
C VAL A 436 -21.12 2.88 12.87
N GLU A 437 -21.87 3.81 12.27
CA GLU A 437 -23.29 3.60 11.94
C GLU A 437 -23.50 2.43 11.00
N VAL A 438 -22.63 2.25 9.99
CA VAL A 438 -22.71 1.10 9.07
C VAL A 438 -22.57 -0.21 9.84
N LEU A 439 -21.58 -0.32 10.75
CA LEU A 439 -21.40 -1.53 11.55
C LEU A 439 -22.56 -1.75 12.54
N GLU A 440 -23.01 -0.71 13.23
CA GLU A 440 -24.16 -0.81 14.16
C GLU A 440 -25.42 -1.35 13.48
N GLN A 441 -25.73 -0.85 12.29
CA GLN A 441 -26.89 -1.29 11.52
C GLN A 441 -26.78 -2.76 11.07
N ARG A 442 -25.57 -3.20 10.71
CA ARG A 442 -25.32 -4.55 10.22
C ARG A 442 -25.18 -5.59 11.32
N THR A 443 -24.63 -5.22 12.47
CA THR A 443 -24.33 -6.13 13.58
C THR A 443 -25.27 -6.01 14.76
N GLN A 444 -25.98 -4.90 14.87
CA GLN A 444 -26.79 -4.49 16.03
C GLN A 444 -25.98 -4.39 17.33
N TRP A 445 -24.67 -4.22 17.23
CA TRP A 445 -23.79 -4.02 18.38
C TRP A 445 -23.86 -2.57 18.87
N ALA A 446 -23.53 -2.37 20.15
CA ALA A 446 -23.44 -1.02 20.69
C ALA A 446 -22.23 -0.25 20.11
N ALA A 447 -22.34 1.08 19.95
CA ALA A 447 -21.29 1.93 19.40
C ALA A 447 -19.92 1.76 20.08
N ALA A 448 -19.90 1.47 21.38
CA ALA A 448 -18.65 1.24 22.13
C ALA A 448 -17.92 -0.04 21.68
N ASP A 449 -18.68 -1.11 21.46
CA ASP A 449 -18.12 -2.40 21.01
C ASP A 449 -17.65 -2.29 19.56
N VAL A 450 -18.43 -1.63 18.71
CA VAL A 450 -18.05 -1.33 17.32
C VAL A 450 -16.75 -0.53 17.28
N ARG A 451 -16.60 0.54 18.07
CA ARG A 451 -15.37 1.33 18.12
C ARG A 451 -14.18 0.50 18.62
N THR A 452 -14.41 -0.38 19.59
CA THR A 452 -13.37 -1.28 20.10
C THR A 452 -12.92 -2.25 19.02
N LEU A 453 -13.86 -2.83 18.26
CA LEU A 453 -13.55 -3.69 17.12
C LEU A 453 -12.78 -2.91 16.05
N LEU A 454 -13.28 -1.76 15.60
CA LEU A 454 -12.64 -0.93 14.58
C LEU A 454 -11.21 -0.52 14.99
N ALA A 455 -10.97 -0.28 16.28
CA ALA A 455 -9.64 0.02 16.81
C ALA A 455 -8.67 -1.16 16.65
N LYS A 456 -9.14 -2.42 16.73
CA LYS A 456 -8.35 -3.63 16.44
C LYS A 456 -7.94 -3.69 14.96
N TYR A 457 -8.73 -3.08 14.06
CA TYR A 457 -8.45 -2.95 12.63
C TYR A 457 -7.76 -1.63 12.26
N GLY A 458 -7.22 -0.88 13.25
CA GLY A 458 -6.48 0.37 13.04
C GLY A 458 -7.33 1.57 12.64
N LEU A 459 -8.66 1.46 12.77
CA LEU A 459 -9.59 2.54 12.49
C LEU A 459 -9.95 3.22 13.82
N ARG A 460 -9.33 4.38 14.13
CA ARG A 460 -9.46 5.09 15.41
C ARG A 460 -9.72 6.59 15.18
N GLY A 461 -10.26 7.25 16.21
CA GLY A 461 -10.46 8.71 16.20
C GLY A 461 -11.31 9.16 15.02
N ASP A 462 -10.76 10.06 14.20
CA ASP A 462 -11.48 10.66 13.07
C ASP A 462 -11.87 9.66 11.98
N HIS A 463 -11.15 8.53 11.85
CA HIS A 463 -11.46 7.49 10.84
C HIS A 463 -12.85 6.88 11.03
N VAL A 464 -13.31 6.76 12.27
CA VAL A 464 -14.62 6.13 12.58
C VAL A 464 -15.77 7.12 12.57
N ALA A 465 -15.48 8.44 12.66
CA ALA A 465 -16.47 9.50 12.73
C ALA A 465 -16.80 10.15 11.38
N ARG A 466 -15.95 9.94 10.36
CA ARG A 466 -16.17 10.49 9.01
C ARG A 466 -17.03 9.56 8.16
N ALA A 467 -17.57 10.11 7.06
CA ALA A 467 -18.38 9.35 6.10
C ALA A 467 -17.61 8.15 5.56
N ALA A 468 -18.25 6.99 5.50
CA ALA A 468 -17.65 5.74 5.03
C ALA A 468 -17.15 5.84 3.58
N GLY A 469 -17.85 6.59 2.72
CA GLY A 469 -17.42 6.88 1.35
C GLY A 469 -16.10 7.66 1.23
N SER A 470 -15.68 8.37 2.31
CA SER A 470 -14.42 9.11 2.36
C SER A 470 -13.20 8.25 2.76
N LEU A 471 -13.42 6.98 3.08
CA LEU A 471 -12.34 6.06 3.43
C LEU A 471 -11.44 5.80 2.21
N SER A 472 -10.12 5.73 2.46
CA SER A 472 -9.20 5.20 1.47
C SER A 472 -9.51 3.72 1.16
N PRO A 473 -9.10 3.18 0.01
CA PRO A 473 -9.34 1.78 -0.33
C PRO A 473 -8.86 0.81 0.77
N GLY A 474 -7.67 1.01 1.32
CA GLY A 474 -7.13 0.19 2.41
C GLY A 474 -7.91 0.32 3.73
N GLU A 475 -8.38 1.53 4.09
CA GLU A 475 -9.25 1.72 5.25
C GLU A 475 -10.61 1.03 5.07
N ARG A 476 -11.16 1.10 3.86
CA ARG A 476 -12.41 0.43 3.50
C ARG A 476 -12.26 -1.09 3.61
N THR A 477 -11.17 -1.66 3.12
CA THR A 477 -10.89 -3.10 3.27
C THR A 477 -10.80 -3.51 4.75
N ARG A 478 -10.10 -2.73 5.59
CA ARG A 478 -10.02 -3.01 7.04
C ARG A 478 -11.38 -2.91 7.72
N ALA A 479 -12.21 -1.93 7.34
CA ALA A 479 -13.58 -1.81 7.85
C ALA A 479 -14.45 -3.01 7.43
N SER A 480 -14.29 -3.48 6.20
CA SER A 480 -14.97 -4.67 5.67
C SER A 480 -14.58 -5.93 6.43
N LEU A 481 -13.30 -6.14 6.69
CA LEU A 481 -12.82 -7.26 7.49
C LEU A 481 -13.35 -7.21 8.92
N ALA A 482 -13.42 -6.01 9.53
CA ALA A 482 -14.05 -5.83 10.84
C ALA A 482 -15.54 -6.18 10.83
N LEU A 483 -16.27 -5.79 9.78
CA LEU A 483 -17.68 -6.14 9.61
C LEU A 483 -17.86 -7.67 9.50
N LEU A 484 -17.06 -8.33 8.67
CA LEU A 484 -17.11 -9.79 8.50
C LEU A 484 -16.84 -10.53 9.81
N GLN A 485 -15.88 -10.05 10.60
CA GLN A 485 -15.64 -10.60 11.94
C GLN A 485 -16.86 -10.41 12.85
N ALA A 486 -17.50 -9.25 12.82
CA ALA A 486 -18.62 -8.93 13.72
C ALA A 486 -19.90 -9.71 13.36
N VAL A 487 -20.13 -9.98 12.06
CA VAL A 487 -21.25 -10.78 11.57
C VAL A 487 -21.06 -12.27 11.90
N GLY A 488 -19.82 -12.72 12.07
CA GLY A 488 -19.53 -14.11 12.46
C GLY A 488 -19.75 -15.10 11.33
N VAL A 489 -19.14 -14.85 10.18
CA VAL A 489 -19.21 -15.76 9.01
C VAL A 489 -18.42 -17.04 9.26
N ASN A 490 -18.91 -18.17 8.74
CA ASN A 490 -18.23 -19.46 8.80
C ASN A 490 -17.75 -19.97 7.42
N CYS A 491 -18.01 -19.21 6.36
CA CYS A 491 -17.42 -19.37 5.05
C CYS A 491 -17.03 -17.98 4.52
N LEU A 492 -15.73 -17.72 4.42
CA LEU A 492 -15.18 -16.45 3.94
C LEU A 492 -14.78 -16.58 2.47
N VAL A 493 -15.30 -15.69 1.63
CA VAL A 493 -14.92 -15.59 0.22
C VAL A 493 -14.09 -14.33 0.02
N LEU A 494 -12.92 -14.52 -0.59
CA LEU A 494 -11.96 -13.45 -0.86
C LEU A 494 -11.75 -13.38 -2.37
N ASP A 495 -12.23 -12.31 -3.02
CA ASP A 495 -11.90 -12.00 -4.41
C ASP A 495 -10.87 -10.87 -4.42
N GLU A 496 -9.67 -11.14 -4.93
CA GLU A 496 -8.53 -10.23 -4.99
C GLU A 496 -8.26 -9.46 -3.67
N PRO A 497 -8.15 -10.15 -2.52
CA PRO A 497 -8.20 -9.51 -1.20
C PRO A 497 -6.98 -8.63 -0.90
N THR A 498 -5.88 -8.82 -1.60
CA THR A 498 -4.62 -8.08 -1.43
C THR A 498 -4.63 -6.73 -2.14
N ASN A 499 -5.53 -6.52 -3.10
CA ASN A 499 -5.64 -5.26 -3.83
C ASN A 499 -5.93 -4.10 -2.86
N HIS A 500 -5.16 -3.01 -3.00
CA HIS A 500 -5.25 -1.80 -2.20
C HIS A 500 -4.86 -1.96 -0.71
N LEU A 501 -4.32 -3.10 -0.29
CA LEU A 501 -3.71 -3.28 1.03
C LEU A 501 -2.23 -2.88 0.98
N ASP A 502 -1.72 -2.29 2.07
CA ASP A 502 -0.27 -2.13 2.23
C ASP A 502 0.37 -3.44 2.70
N LEU A 503 1.69 -3.53 2.57
CA LEU A 503 2.45 -4.75 2.90
C LEU A 503 2.17 -5.27 4.31
N ALA A 504 1.98 -4.37 5.28
CA ALA A 504 1.68 -4.76 6.66
C ALA A 504 0.28 -5.38 6.80
N ALA A 505 -0.72 -4.85 6.07
CA ALA A 505 -2.07 -5.39 6.07
C ALA A 505 -2.16 -6.73 5.32
N ILE A 506 -1.38 -6.91 4.25
CA ILE A 506 -1.26 -8.20 3.54
C ILE A 506 -0.70 -9.28 4.47
N GLU A 507 0.42 -9.01 5.17
CA GLU A 507 1.00 -9.95 6.15
C GLU A 507 0.00 -10.41 7.20
N GLN A 508 -0.83 -9.51 7.65
CA GLN A 508 -1.81 -9.80 8.70
C GLN A 508 -3.01 -10.56 8.18
N LEU A 509 -3.43 -10.28 6.93
CA LEU A 509 -4.46 -11.06 6.26
C LEU A 509 -3.98 -12.50 6.03
N GLU A 510 -2.73 -12.68 5.57
CA GLU A 510 -2.09 -13.99 5.41
C GLU A 510 -2.10 -14.76 6.75
N GLN A 511 -1.62 -14.13 7.83
CA GLN A 511 -1.63 -14.74 9.17
C GLN A 511 -3.04 -15.10 9.66
N ALA A 512 -4.03 -14.25 9.37
CA ALA A 512 -5.40 -14.51 9.75
C ALA A 512 -6.05 -15.66 8.95
N VAL A 513 -5.65 -15.84 7.69
CA VAL A 513 -6.11 -16.96 6.86
C VAL A 513 -5.38 -18.25 7.22
N GLU A 514 -4.13 -18.18 7.71
CA GLU A 514 -3.37 -19.35 8.19
C GLU A 514 -3.87 -19.87 9.55
N ALA A 515 -4.34 -19.01 10.42
CA ALA A 515 -4.86 -19.36 11.75
C ALA A 515 -6.23 -20.07 11.67
#